data_7d03b4219d71f5f490c2993a7d642b6d
#
_entry.id   7d03b4219d71f5f490c2993a7d642b6d
#
_cell.length_a   1.000
_cell.length_b   1.000
_cell.length_c   1.000
_cell.angle_alpha   90.00
_cell.angle_beta   90.00
_cell.angle_gamma   90.00
#
_symmetry.space_group_name_H-M   'P 1'
#
loop_
_entity.id
_entity.type
_entity.pdbx_description
1 polymer ?
#
loop_
_entity_poly.entity_id
_entity_poly.type
_entity_poly.pdbx_seq_one_letter_code
_entity_poly.pdbx_strand_id
1 'polypeptide(L)'
;MREVIERRANFHARIEDAAEAFHAALGLVAGDDLAVALKAWLRNKHGIVVRALPVQTMPSLRRRYDRHSMRLFLSERLSAFDQLREVAMEVCLLALNDEIQAALEDLALTSGEARRLGRFELARYAAHALMMPYGAFLSAAQRVRYDIDVLRARFNVSFEQAANRLTML
;
A
#
# COMPACT_ATOMS: atom_id res chain seq x y z
N MET A 1 18.17 8.27 4.93
CA MET A 1 17.48 7.13 4.33
C MET A 1 16.37 7.55 3.37
N ARG A 2 15.46 8.44 3.76
CA ARG A 2 14.51 9.10 2.84
C ARG A 2 15.22 9.70 1.63
N GLU A 3 16.34 10.40 1.84
CA GLU A 3 17.20 10.97 0.81
C GLU A 3 17.78 9.97 -0.21
N VAL A 4 18.03 8.72 0.17
CA VAL A 4 18.56 7.69 -0.74
C VAL A 4 17.46 7.16 -1.65
N ILE A 5 16.24 7.07 -1.13
CA ILE A 5 15.05 6.65 -1.89
C ILE A 5 14.63 7.78 -2.85
N GLU A 6 14.71 9.04 -2.41
CA GLU A 6 14.36 10.22 -3.22
C GLU A 6 15.37 10.51 -4.36
N ARG A 7 16.62 10.06 -4.26
CA ARG A 7 17.67 10.25 -5.30
C ARG A 7 17.63 9.23 -6.43
N ARG A 8 16.95 8.10 -6.25
CA ARG A 8 16.66 7.16 -7.35
C ARG A 8 15.28 7.50 -7.87
N ALA A 9 15.09 7.35 -9.20
CA ALA A 9 13.77 7.48 -9.78
C ALA A 9 12.78 6.70 -8.90
N ASN A 10 11.72 7.38 -8.45
CA ASN A 10 10.74 6.84 -7.49
C ASN A 10 9.83 5.80 -8.18
N PHE A 11 10.43 4.90 -8.95
CA PHE A 11 9.76 3.91 -9.77
C PHE A 11 10.44 2.54 -9.62
N HIS A 12 9.66 1.57 -9.16
CA HIS A 12 10.08 0.18 -8.96
C HIS A 12 9.29 -0.75 -9.88
N ALA A 13 9.76 -0.94 -11.11
CA ALA A 13 9.06 -1.67 -12.17
C ALA A 13 8.52 -3.03 -11.71
N ARG A 14 9.33 -3.85 -11.03
CA ARG A 14 8.90 -5.17 -10.54
C ARG A 14 7.75 -5.11 -9.55
N ILE A 15 7.76 -4.12 -8.65
CA ILE A 15 6.68 -3.91 -7.69
C ILE A 15 5.41 -3.42 -8.41
N GLU A 16 5.55 -2.53 -9.40
CA GLU A 16 4.43 -2.05 -10.19
C GLU A 16 3.75 -3.18 -10.95
N ASP A 17 4.52 -3.99 -11.69
CA ASP A 17 4.00 -5.11 -12.46
C ASP A 17 3.29 -6.13 -11.56
N ALA A 18 3.90 -6.47 -10.43
CA ALA A 18 3.33 -7.43 -9.48
C ALA A 18 2.06 -6.89 -8.80
N ALA A 19 2.04 -5.61 -8.43
CA ALA A 19 0.87 -4.96 -7.82
C ALA A 19 -0.30 -4.88 -8.82
N GLU A 20 -0.02 -4.53 -10.07
CA GLU A 20 -1.04 -4.49 -11.14
C GLU A 20 -1.59 -5.88 -11.44
N ALA A 21 -0.72 -6.90 -11.54
CA ALA A 21 -1.13 -8.29 -11.72
C ALA A 21 -1.97 -8.80 -10.54
N PHE A 22 -1.59 -8.47 -9.31
CA PHE A 22 -2.34 -8.84 -8.11
C PHE A 22 -3.72 -8.15 -8.08
N HIS A 23 -3.77 -6.85 -8.39
CA HIS A 23 -5.03 -6.11 -8.49
C HIS A 23 -5.96 -6.73 -9.53
N ALA A 24 -5.46 -7.05 -10.71
CA ALA A 24 -6.24 -7.73 -11.75
C ALA A 24 -6.75 -9.10 -11.31
N ALA A 25 -5.93 -9.87 -10.58
CA ALA A 25 -6.29 -11.19 -10.06
C ALA A 25 -7.39 -11.15 -8.98
N LEU A 26 -7.62 -10.00 -8.33
CA LEU A 26 -8.77 -9.84 -7.42
C LEU A 26 -10.12 -9.89 -8.15
N GLY A 27 -10.14 -9.67 -9.46
CA GLY A 27 -11.34 -9.77 -10.29
C GLY A 27 -12.43 -8.75 -9.94
N LEU A 28 -12.05 -7.58 -9.45
CA LEU A 28 -13.00 -6.53 -9.04
C LEU A 28 -13.79 -6.00 -10.23
N VAL A 29 -15.09 -5.86 -10.05
CA VAL A 29 -15.98 -5.21 -11.00
C VAL A 29 -16.38 -3.81 -10.54
N ALA A 30 -16.98 -3.03 -11.41
CA ALA A 30 -17.41 -1.67 -11.07
C ALA A 30 -18.37 -1.69 -9.85
N GLY A 31 -18.02 -0.93 -8.82
CA GLY A 31 -18.78 -0.84 -7.57
C GLY A 31 -18.26 -1.73 -6.44
N ASP A 32 -17.29 -2.61 -6.70
CA ASP A 32 -16.66 -3.40 -5.66
C ASP A 32 -15.75 -2.53 -4.78
N ASP A 33 -15.72 -2.86 -3.48
CA ASP A 33 -14.88 -2.19 -2.51
C ASP A 33 -13.54 -2.92 -2.35
N LEU A 34 -12.46 -2.28 -2.75
CA LEU A 34 -11.10 -2.82 -2.63
C LEU A 34 -10.75 -3.19 -1.17
N ALA A 35 -11.18 -2.40 -0.19
CA ALA A 35 -10.91 -2.71 1.22
C ALA A 35 -11.57 -4.02 1.65
N VAL A 36 -12.79 -4.28 1.20
CA VAL A 36 -13.50 -5.54 1.46
C VAL A 36 -12.76 -6.71 0.80
N ALA A 37 -12.36 -6.57 -0.45
CA ALA A 37 -11.64 -7.60 -1.18
C ALA A 37 -10.28 -7.95 -0.53
N LEU A 38 -9.50 -6.94 -0.12
CA LEU A 38 -8.21 -7.16 0.54
C LEU A 38 -8.35 -7.79 1.91
N LYS A 39 -9.34 -7.38 2.71
CA LYS A 39 -9.65 -8.01 4.01
C LYS A 39 -10.09 -9.47 3.84
N ALA A 40 -10.89 -9.76 2.83
CA ALA A 40 -11.30 -11.12 2.49
C ALA A 40 -10.10 -11.97 2.06
N TRP A 41 -9.20 -11.43 1.25
CA TRP A 41 -7.97 -12.11 0.84
C TRP A 41 -7.08 -12.46 2.05
N LEU A 42 -6.83 -11.49 2.96
CA LEU A 42 -6.07 -11.72 4.19
C LEU A 42 -6.68 -12.85 5.04
N ARG A 43 -7.99 -12.81 5.21
CA ARG A 43 -8.72 -13.81 5.99
C ARG A 43 -8.67 -15.19 5.35
N ASN A 44 -8.95 -15.28 4.05
CA ASN A 44 -9.10 -16.57 3.35
C ASN A 44 -7.76 -17.23 3.06
N LYS A 45 -6.72 -16.44 2.73
CA LYS A 45 -5.40 -16.99 2.39
C LYS A 45 -4.46 -17.13 3.59
N HIS A 46 -4.59 -16.27 4.60
CA HIS A 46 -3.64 -16.20 5.71
C HIS A 46 -4.30 -16.29 7.09
N GLY A 47 -5.62 -16.36 7.18
CA GLY A 47 -6.35 -16.39 8.45
C GLY A 47 -6.26 -15.08 9.24
N ILE A 48 -5.83 -13.98 8.61
CA ILE A 48 -5.62 -12.69 9.25
C ILE A 48 -6.92 -11.91 9.27
N VAL A 49 -7.37 -11.53 10.49
CA VAL A 49 -8.57 -10.71 10.69
C VAL A 49 -8.14 -9.28 11.00
N VAL A 50 -8.70 -8.31 10.26
CA VAL A 50 -8.47 -6.88 10.49
C VAL A 50 -9.46 -6.37 11.55
N ARG A 51 -8.96 -5.65 12.57
CA ARG A 51 -9.75 -5.06 13.64
C ARG A 51 -9.36 -3.61 13.89
N ALA A 52 -10.33 -2.72 13.99
CA ALA A 52 -10.10 -1.38 14.50
C ALA A 52 -10.08 -1.40 16.03
N LEU A 53 -9.14 -0.70 16.64
CA LEU A 53 -9.02 -0.54 18.08
C LEU A 53 -9.19 0.93 18.50
N PRO A 54 -9.83 1.16 19.67
CA PRO A 54 -9.96 2.48 20.25
C PRO A 54 -8.60 3.13 20.53
N VAL A 55 -8.57 4.47 20.49
CA VAL A 55 -7.37 5.27 20.76
C VAL A 55 -6.72 4.92 22.10
N GLN A 56 -7.53 4.66 23.12
CA GLN A 56 -7.05 4.31 24.47
C GLN A 56 -6.22 3.03 24.47
N THR A 57 -6.50 2.11 23.54
CA THR A 57 -5.80 0.83 23.42
C THR A 57 -4.53 0.94 22.58
N MET A 58 -4.49 1.90 21.64
CA MET A 58 -3.35 2.13 20.74
C MET A 58 -3.02 3.64 20.65
N PRO A 59 -2.57 4.29 21.74
CA PRO A 59 -2.43 5.75 21.76
C PRO A 59 -1.35 6.29 20.81
N SER A 60 -0.29 5.54 20.58
CA SER A 60 0.87 5.95 19.76
C SER A 60 1.05 5.16 18.47
N LEU A 61 0.33 4.06 18.28
CA LEU A 61 0.48 3.18 17.12
C LEU A 61 -0.65 3.38 16.12
N ARG A 62 -0.29 3.43 14.83
CA ARG A 62 -1.27 3.45 13.73
C ARG A 62 -1.72 2.04 13.36
N ARG A 63 -0.81 1.07 13.43
CA ARG A 63 -1.04 -0.34 13.13
C ARG A 63 -0.22 -1.25 14.03
N ARG A 64 -0.72 -2.45 14.27
CA ARG A 64 -0.01 -3.54 14.96
C ARG A 64 -0.46 -4.88 14.40
N TYR A 65 0.49 -5.67 13.93
CA TYR A 65 0.24 -7.07 13.56
C TYR A 65 0.60 -8.00 14.71
N ASP A 66 -0.36 -8.79 15.16
CA ASP A 66 -0.17 -9.81 16.19
C ASP A 66 -0.20 -11.21 15.54
N ARG A 67 1.00 -11.82 15.48
CA ARG A 67 1.19 -13.15 14.90
C ARG A 67 0.51 -14.26 15.70
N HIS A 68 0.37 -14.11 17.01
CA HIS A 68 -0.23 -15.14 17.86
C HIS A 68 -1.74 -15.24 17.66
N SER A 69 -2.39 -14.10 17.59
CA SER A 69 -3.84 -14.04 17.35
C SER A 69 -4.22 -13.96 15.88
N MET A 70 -3.25 -13.85 14.96
CA MET A 70 -3.47 -13.62 13.53
C MET A 70 -4.40 -12.43 13.27
N ARG A 71 -4.10 -11.30 13.92
CA ARG A 71 -4.90 -10.08 13.82
C ARG A 71 -4.04 -8.89 13.42
N LEU A 72 -4.56 -8.14 12.47
CA LEU A 72 -4.05 -6.81 12.13
C LEU A 72 -4.93 -5.76 12.81
N PHE A 73 -4.36 -5.11 13.82
CA PHE A 73 -5.02 -4.03 14.53
C PHE A 73 -4.69 -2.69 13.88
N LEU A 74 -5.73 -1.89 13.65
CA LEU A 74 -5.64 -0.53 13.12
C LEU A 74 -6.21 0.46 14.13
N SER A 75 -5.60 1.64 14.26
CA SER A 75 -6.16 2.69 15.11
C SER A 75 -7.44 3.26 14.49
N GLU A 76 -8.46 3.47 15.32
CA GLU A 76 -9.70 4.15 14.89
C GLU A 76 -9.49 5.61 14.46
N ARG A 77 -8.33 6.21 14.81
CA ARG A 77 -7.95 7.57 14.34
C ARG A 77 -7.67 7.63 12.84
N LEU A 78 -7.36 6.50 12.22
CA LEU A 78 -7.08 6.45 10.81
C LEU A 78 -8.34 6.73 10.00
N SER A 79 -8.24 7.60 9.00
CA SER A 79 -9.27 7.75 7.98
C SER A 79 -9.51 6.42 7.25
N ALA A 80 -10.64 6.27 6.60
CA ALA A 80 -10.93 5.08 5.79
C ALA A 80 -9.84 4.86 4.71
N PHE A 81 -9.32 5.94 4.12
CA PHE A 81 -8.25 5.89 3.13
C PHE A 81 -6.92 5.39 3.73
N ASP A 82 -6.59 5.84 4.94
CA ASP A 82 -5.39 5.37 5.64
C ASP A 82 -5.54 3.93 6.12
N GLN A 83 -6.72 3.53 6.59
CA GLN A 83 -6.99 2.13 6.94
C GLN A 83 -6.83 1.21 5.73
N LEU A 84 -7.35 1.61 4.56
CA LEU A 84 -7.16 0.86 3.31
C LEU A 84 -5.68 0.72 2.97
N ARG A 85 -4.88 1.81 3.07
CA ARG A 85 -3.45 1.75 2.83
C ARG A 85 -2.74 0.77 3.77
N GLU A 86 -3.06 0.77 5.06
CA GLU A 86 -2.44 -0.14 6.03
C GLU A 86 -2.82 -1.62 5.74
N VAL A 87 -4.06 -1.87 5.32
CA VAL A 87 -4.49 -3.20 4.86
C VAL A 87 -3.74 -3.61 3.60
N ALA A 88 -3.65 -2.72 2.61
CA ALA A 88 -2.93 -2.96 1.36
C ALA A 88 -1.43 -3.22 1.61
N MET A 89 -0.81 -2.50 2.56
CA MET A 89 0.58 -2.76 2.97
C MET A 89 0.76 -4.18 3.52
N GLU A 90 -0.15 -4.67 4.36
CA GLU A 90 -0.06 -6.03 4.88
C GLU A 90 -0.20 -7.07 3.75
N VAL A 91 -1.15 -6.85 2.84
CA VAL A 91 -1.32 -7.70 1.66
C VAL A 91 -0.03 -7.72 0.82
N CYS A 92 0.57 -6.55 0.54
CA CYS A 92 1.79 -6.47 -0.25
C CYS A 92 2.99 -7.13 0.45
N LEU A 93 3.11 -7.01 1.77
CA LEU A 93 4.16 -7.68 2.55
C LEU A 93 4.07 -9.21 2.47
N LEU A 94 2.88 -9.75 2.22
CA LEU A 94 2.63 -11.19 2.07
C LEU A 94 2.68 -11.63 0.61
N ALA A 95 1.98 -10.93 -0.27
CA ALA A 95 1.80 -11.32 -1.67
C ALA A 95 2.96 -10.92 -2.57
N LEU A 96 3.62 -9.78 -2.29
CA LEU A 96 4.71 -9.21 -3.09
C LEU A 96 6.03 -9.20 -2.30
N ASN A 97 6.21 -10.18 -1.40
CA ASN A 97 7.40 -10.23 -0.54
C ASN A 97 8.69 -10.31 -1.34
N ASP A 98 8.72 -11.08 -2.40
CA ASP A 98 9.94 -11.33 -3.18
C ASP A 98 10.35 -10.09 -3.97
N GLU A 99 9.40 -9.36 -4.54
CA GLU A 99 9.62 -8.11 -5.26
C GLU A 99 10.09 -6.99 -4.31
N ILE A 100 9.47 -6.91 -3.12
CA ILE A 100 9.88 -5.96 -2.08
C ILE A 100 11.29 -6.30 -1.58
N GLN A 101 11.61 -7.57 -1.38
CA GLN A 101 12.92 -8.02 -0.93
C GLN A 101 13.99 -7.72 -1.98
N ALA A 102 13.73 -8.01 -3.26
CA ALA A 102 14.66 -7.69 -4.34
C ALA A 102 14.92 -6.17 -4.44
N ALA A 103 13.87 -5.35 -4.36
CA ALA A 103 14.02 -3.90 -4.36
C ALA A 103 14.80 -3.39 -3.13
N LEU A 104 14.63 -4.04 -1.97
CA LEU A 104 15.37 -3.72 -0.75
C LEU A 104 16.85 -4.03 -0.88
N GLU A 105 17.21 -5.11 -1.55
CA GLU A 105 18.60 -5.48 -1.83
C GLU A 105 19.28 -4.47 -2.76
N ASP A 106 18.57 -4.00 -3.78
CA ASP A 106 19.04 -2.97 -4.71
C ASP A 106 19.37 -1.62 -4.02
N LEU A 107 18.76 -1.35 -2.86
CA LEU A 107 19.07 -0.16 -2.06
C LEU A 107 20.42 -0.24 -1.33
N ALA A 108 21.03 -1.43 -1.24
CA ALA A 108 22.33 -1.68 -0.61
C ALA A 108 22.45 -1.10 0.83
N LEU A 109 21.35 -1.18 1.61
CA LEU A 109 21.31 -0.66 2.97
C LEU A 109 22.13 -1.56 3.92
N THR A 110 23.04 -0.97 4.69
CA THR A 110 24.03 -1.69 5.49
C THR A 110 23.58 -2.00 6.91
N SER A 111 22.69 -1.20 7.51
CA SER A 111 22.21 -1.43 8.87
C SER A 111 20.88 -2.18 8.90
N GLY A 112 20.67 -3.01 9.93
CA GLY A 112 19.41 -3.72 10.13
C GLY A 112 18.21 -2.79 10.34
N GLU A 113 18.43 -1.62 10.96
CA GLU A 113 17.40 -0.60 11.13
C GLU A 113 17.04 0.05 9.80
N ALA A 114 18.04 0.43 8.99
CA ALA A 114 17.81 0.98 7.65
C ALA A 114 17.06 -0.01 6.75
N ARG A 115 17.40 -1.30 6.82
CA ARG A 115 16.69 -2.36 6.08
C ARG A 115 15.22 -2.50 6.51
N ARG A 116 14.94 -2.46 7.82
CA ARG A 116 13.54 -2.50 8.31
C ARG A 116 12.73 -1.31 7.82
N LEU A 117 13.29 -0.11 7.91
CA LEU A 117 12.64 1.10 7.42
C LEU A 117 12.48 1.08 5.90
N GLY A 118 13.50 0.65 5.15
CA GLY A 118 13.43 0.50 3.69
C GLY A 118 12.35 -0.48 3.26
N ARG A 119 12.26 -1.65 3.92
CA ARG A 119 11.19 -2.62 3.66
C ARG A 119 9.79 -2.02 3.90
N PHE A 120 9.64 -1.22 4.96
CA PHE A 120 8.37 -0.59 5.27
C PHE A 120 7.99 0.48 4.23
N GLU A 121 8.95 1.29 3.78
CA GLU A 121 8.73 2.28 2.71
C GLU A 121 8.40 1.61 1.36
N LEU A 122 9.08 0.52 1.01
CA LEU A 122 8.75 -0.26 -0.19
C LEU A 122 7.38 -0.92 -0.11
N ALA A 123 6.96 -1.39 1.07
CA ALA A 123 5.61 -1.92 1.27
C ALA A 123 4.55 -0.82 1.13
N ARG A 124 4.85 0.41 1.58
CA ARG A 124 3.98 1.58 1.38
C ARG A 124 3.87 1.95 -0.11
N TYR A 125 5.00 1.93 -0.81
CA TYR A 125 5.04 2.10 -2.26
C TYR A 125 4.16 1.06 -2.97
N ALA A 126 4.35 -0.22 -2.65
CA ALA A 126 3.57 -1.33 -3.20
C ALA A 126 2.07 -1.19 -2.91
N ALA A 127 1.70 -0.73 -1.72
CA ALA A 127 0.30 -0.44 -1.37
C ALA A 127 -0.31 0.64 -2.27
N HIS A 128 0.42 1.72 -2.54
CA HIS A 128 -0.04 2.74 -3.48
C HIS A 128 -0.16 2.20 -4.91
N ALA A 129 0.79 1.36 -5.36
CA ALA A 129 0.73 0.70 -6.65
C ALA A 129 -0.48 -0.24 -6.76
N LEU A 130 -0.80 -0.97 -5.70
CA LEU A 130 -1.98 -1.84 -5.62
C LEU A 130 -3.30 -1.05 -5.63
N MET A 131 -3.37 0.04 -4.86
CA MET A 131 -4.57 0.89 -4.75
C MET A 131 -4.82 1.70 -6.03
N MET A 132 -3.75 2.07 -6.73
CA MET A 132 -3.76 2.91 -7.93
C MET A 132 -2.84 2.28 -8.99
N PRO A 133 -3.29 1.21 -9.70
CA PRO A 133 -2.46 0.50 -10.69
C PRO A 133 -1.90 1.45 -11.75
N TYR A 134 -0.62 1.25 -12.09
CA TYR A 134 0.17 2.23 -12.87
C TYR A 134 -0.50 2.63 -14.18
N GLY A 135 -0.86 1.67 -15.02
CA GLY A 135 -1.45 1.95 -16.33
C GLY A 135 -2.79 2.68 -16.22
N ALA A 136 -3.65 2.26 -15.29
CA ALA A 136 -4.96 2.89 -15.07
C ALA A 136 -4.82 4.31 -14.50
N PHE A 137 -3.89 4.50 -13.56
CA PHE A 137 -3.67 5.80 -12.92
C PHE A 137 -3.03 6.80 -13.88
N LEU A 138 -1.99 6.41 -14.62
CA LEU A 138 -1.33 7.25 -15.64
C LEU A 138 -2.32 7.69 -16.72
N SER A 139 -3.09 6.75 -17.27
CA SER A 139 -4.11 7.05 -18.29
C SER A 139 -5.18 8.01 -17.76
N ALA A 140 -5.61 7.84 -16.50
CA ALA A 140 -6.54 8.75 -15.87
C ALA A 140 -5.93 10.13 -15.66
N ALA A 141 -4.69 10.20 -15.13
CA ALA A 141 -3.98 11.46 -14.87
C ALA A 141 -3.83 12.31 -16.14
N GLN A 142 -3.42 11.70 -17.24
CA GLN A 142 -3.31 12.38 -18.53
C GLN A 142 -4.66 12.93 -19.04
N ARG A 143 -5.74 12.14 -18.91
CA ARG A 143 -7.09 12.57 -19.35
C ARG A 143 -7.64 13.74 -18.56
N VAL A 144 -7.39 13.78 -17.25
CA VAL A 144 -7.87 14.86 -16.37
C VAL A 144 -6.85 15.98 -16.19
N ARG A 145 -5.77 15.98 -16.99
CA ARG A 145 -4.69 16.97 -16.92
C ARG A 145 -4.10 17.11 -15.52
N TYR A 146 -3.91 15.96 -14.84
CA TYR A 146 -3.34 15.88 -13.50
C TYR A 146 -4.17 16.57 -12.39
N ASP A 147 -5.47 16.70 -12.59
CA ASP A 147 -6.39 17.18 -11.55
C ASP A 147 -6.48 16.15 -10.42
N ILE A 148 -5.87 16.50 -9.26
CA ILE A 148 -5.77 15.59 -8.13
C ILE A 148 -7.12 15.30 -7.49
N ASP A 149 -8.04 16.28 -7.47
CA ASP A 149 -9.37 16.09 -6.89
C ASP A 149 -10.19 15.08 -7.69
N VAL A 150 -10.08 15.11 -9.00
CA VAL A 150 -10.72 14.12 -9.87
C VAL A 150 -10.08 12.74 -9.71
N LEU A 151 -8.74 12.68 -9.63
CA LEU A 151 -8.01 11.42 -9.45
C LEU A 151 -8.35 10.75 -8.12
N ARG A 152 -8.29 11.48 -7.00
CA ARG A 152 -8.61 10.92 -5.69
C ARG A 152 -10.04 10.39 -5.60
N ALA A 153 -11.00 11.09 -6.21
CA ALA A 153 -12.38 10.64 -6.26
C ALA A 153 -12.54 9.36 -7.09
N ARG A 154 -11.85 9.29 -8.25
CA ARG A 154 -11.90 8.12 -9.13
C ARG A 154 -11.33 6.86 -8.50
N PHE A 155 -10.19 6.98 -7.79
CA PHE A 155 -9.50 5.85 -7.17
C PHE A 155 -9.89 5.63 -5.70
N ASN A 156 -10.80 6.44 -5.16
CA ASN A 156 -11.24 6.39 -3.78
C ASN A 156 -10.06 6.44 -2.79
N VAL A 157 -9.19 7.42 -2.98
CA VAL A 157 -8.00 7.66 -2.15
C VAL A 157 -8.00 9.08 -1.59
N SER A 158 -7.13 9.36 -0.61
CA SER A 158 -6.96 10.72 -0.10
C SER A 158 -6.23 11.60 -1.12
N PHE A 159 -6.34 12.93 -0.94
CA PHE A 159 -5.58 13.91 -1.74
C PHE A 159 -4.07 13.64 -1.66
N GLU A 160 -3.54 13.42 -0.44
CA GLU A 160 -2.13 13.10 -0.22
C GLU A 160 -1.70 11.81 -0.92
N GLN A 161 -2.51 10.77 -0.88
CA GLN A 161 -2.22 9.50 -1.55
C GLN A 161 -2.18 9.66 -3.07
N ALA A 162 -3.12 10.39 -3.66
CA ALA A 162 -3.11 10.68 -5.09
C ALA A 162 -1.92 11.57 -5.50
N ALA A 163 -1.61 12.60 -4.71
CA ALA A 163 -0.46 13.47 -4.95
C ALA A 163 0.86 12.68 -4.89
N ASN A 164 1.04 11.84 -3.87
CA ASN A 164 2.20 10.97 -3.76
C ASN A 164 2.31 10.01 -4.95
N ARG A 165 1.20 9.45 -5.40
CA ARG A 165 1.20 8.54 -6.56
C ARG A 165 1.66 9.24 -7.84
N LEU A 166 1.31 10.51 -8.05
CA LEU A 166 1.78 11.29 -9.19
C LEU A 166 3.31 11.45 -9.21
N THR A 167 3.98 11.42 -8.07
CA THR A 167 5.46 11.47 -8.01
C THR A 167 6.14 10.15 -8.38
N MET A 168 5.35 9.09 -8.57
CA MET A 168 5.83 7.75 -8.90
C MET A 168 5.62 7.39 -10.39
N LEU A 169 5.06 8.33 -11.19
CA LEU A 169 4.79 8.15 -12.61
C LEU A 169 6.01 8.42 -13.50
#